data_1dc3d7439c1e680f75d24ec9b0e2974f
#
_entry.id   1dc3d7439c1e680f75d24ec9b0e2974f
#
_cell.length_a   1.000
_cell.length_b   1.000
_cell.length_c   1.000
_cell.angle_alpha   90.00
_cell.angle_beta   90.00
_cell.angle_gamma   90.00
#
_symmetry.space_group_name_H-M   'P 1'
#
loop_
_entity.id
_entity.type
_entity.pdbx_description
1 polymer ?
#
loop_
_entity_poly.entity_id
_entity_poly.type
_entity_poly.pdbx_seq_one_letter_code
_entity_poly.pdbx_strand_id
1 'polypeptide(L)'
;QRQMCIRDSITLISLGNGTASRESEQIIVDLLKELPVKVQYIIVNEAGASVYSASKLATEEFPNFDVGQRSAASMARRLQDPLAELVKIDPKSIGVGQYQHDMNQKKLGEALGGVVEDCVNKVGVDLNTASASLLEYVSGISKTLAKNIVTYREENGRFVSRAGLLKVPKLGPKAYEQCAGFLRIGDGKNPLDATGVHPESYDATKRLLERLGYTLSDVKERKVEGISKKIHDYKKLSEELGVGEMTLQDIVKAVSYTHLRAHETCA
;
A
#
# COMPACT_ATOMS: atom_id res chain seq x y z
N GLN A 1 -0.45 6.08 33.68
CA GLN A 1 -0.01 7.06 32.67
C GLN A 1 -0.13 6.51 31.24
N ARG A 2 0.35 5.27 30.96
CA ARG A 2 0.27 4.68 29.61
C ARG A 2 -1.17 4.42 29.13
N GLN A 3 -2.09 4.05 30.02
CA GLN A 3 -3.51 3.88 29.71
C GLN A 3 -4.23 5.23 29.47
N MET A 4 -3.84 6.30 30.15
CA MET A 4 -4.37 7.64 29.90
C MET A 4 -3.96 8.16 28.54
N CYS A 5 -2.69 8.07 28.14
CA CYS A 5 -2.23 8.48 26.80
C CYS A 5 -2.94 7.74 25.66
N ILE A 6 -3.31 6.47 25.85
CA ILE A 6 -4.06 5.69 24.87
C ILE A 6 -5.51 6.21 24.78
N ARG A 7 -6.14 6.54 25.89
CA ARG A 7 -7.53 7.07 25.93
C ARG A 7 -7.64 8.42 25.23
N ASP A 8 -6.67 9.30 25.43
CA ASP A 8 -6.72 10.67 24.92
C ASP A 8 -6.38 10.77 23.42
N SER A 9 -5.84 9.71 22.81
CA SER A 9 -5.43 9.68 21.40
C SER A 9 -6.33 8.86 20.48
N ILE A 10 -7.33 8.14 21.01
CA ILE A 10 -8.27 7.38 20.20
C ILE A 10 -9.33 8.32 19.62
N THR A 11 -9.40 8.40 18.31
CA THR A 11 -10.39 9.21 17.57
C THR A 11 -11.39 8.37 16.79
N LEU A 12 -11.05 7.10 16.53
CA LEU A 12 -11.83 6.20 15.66
C LEU A 12 -11.80 4.76 16.19
N ILE A 13 -12.98 4.13 16.21
CA ILE A 13 -13.17 2.73 16.56
C ILE A 13 -13.58 1.95 15.32
N SER A 14 -12.88 0.87 14.99
CA SER A 14 -13.28 -0.06 13.93
C SER A 14 -14.14 -1.19 14.50
N LEU A 15 -15.28 -1.45 13.89
CA LEU A 15 -16.19 -2.52 14.26
C LEU A 15 -16.35 -3.50 13.11
N GLY A 16 -16.19 -4.80 13.35
CA GLY A 16 -16.44 -5.84 12.35
C GLY A 16 -17.92 -5.94 11.98
N ASN A 17 -18.19 -6.36 10.74
CA ASN A 17 -19.57 -6.55 10.23
C ASN A 17 -20.08 -7.99 10.38
N GLY A 18 -19.54 -8.76 11.33
CA GLY A 18 -19.91 -10.16 11.54
C GLY A 18 -21.23 -10.37 12.29
N THR A 19 -21.39 -11.60 12.79
CA THR A 19 -22.66 -12.11 13.33
C THR A 19 -23.19 -11.27 14.50
N ALA A 20 -22.32 -10.77 15.40
CA ALA A 20 -22.70 -9.96 16.57
C ALA A 20 -22.46 -8.47 16.35
N SER A 21 -22.43 -7.99 15.10
CA SER A 21 -22.09 -6.60 14.79
C SER A 21 -23.10 -5.60 15.36
N ARG A 22 -24.41 -5.93 15.35
CA ARG A 22 -25.47 -5.03 15.85
C ARG A 22 -25.42 -4.86 17.36
N GLU A 23 -25.22 -5.94 18.09
CA GLU A 23 -25.07 -5.92 19.55
C GLU A 23 -23.80 -5.16 19.94
N SER A 24 -22.71 -5.38 19.24
CA SER A 24 -21.45 -4.68 19.44
C SER A 24 -21.56 -3.19 19.10
N GLU A 25 -22.28 -2.85 18.04
CA GLU A 25 -22.57 -1.46 17.68
C GLU A 25 -23.36 -0.74 18.77
N GLN A 26 -24.39 -1.39 19.35
CA GLN A 26 -25.16 -0.81 20.44
C GLN A 26 -24.28 -0.52 21.66
N ILE A 27 -23.39 -1.45 22.03
CA ILE A 27 -22.43 -1.27 23.13
C ILE A 27 -21.51 -0.07 22.86
N ILE A 28 -21.00 0.06 21.63
CA ILE A 28 -20.14 1.17 21.24
C ILE A 28 -20.93 2.50 21.31
N VAL A 29 -22.14 2.54 20.75
CA VAL A 29 -22.99 3.75 20.78
C VAL A 29 -23.27 4.19 22.20
N ASP A 30 -23.56 3.27 23.10
CA ASP A 30 -23.79 3.59 24.52
C ASP A 30 -22.51 4.07 25.21
N LEU A 31 -21.38 3.44 24.95
CA LEU A 31 -20.07 3.87 25.45
C LEU A 31 -19.72 5.30 24.95
N LEU A 32 -19.99 5.59 23.69
CA LEU A 32 -19.67 6.92 23.10
C LEU A 32 -20.48 8.07 23.74
N LYS A 33 -21.67 7.79 24.30
CA LYS A 33 -22.47 8.78 25.04
C LYS A 33 -21.84 9.17 26.38
N GLU A 34 -21.05 8.26 26.96
CA GLU A 34 -20.39 8.44 28.27
C GLU A 34 -18.99 9.06 28.17
N LEU A 35 -18.42 9.10 26.95
CA LEU A 35 -17.07 9.61 26.77
C LEU A 35 -17.03 11.15 26.75
N PRO A 36 -16.06 11.76 27.46
CA PRO A 36 -15.89 13.22 27.48
C PRO A 36 -15.30 13.78 26.19
N VAL A 37 -14.81 12.92 25.29
CA VAL A 37 -14.16 13.28 24.01
C VAL A 37 -14.96 12.72 22.85
N LYS A 38 -14.94 13.42 21.70
CA LYS A 38 -15.60 12.96 20.50
C LYS A 38 -14.80 11.85 19.85
N VAL A 39 -15.33 10.64 19.88
CA VAL A 39 -14.80 9.46 19.17
C VAL A 39 -15.82 9.03 18.12
N GLN A 40 -15.34 8.62 16.96
CA GLN A 40 -16.17 8.11 15.87
C GLN A 40 -16.05 6.58 15.82
N TYR A 41 -17.01 5.91 15.18
CA TYR A 41 -16.86 4.50 14.83
C TYR A 41 -17.20 4.26 13.36
N ILE A 42 -16.66 3.18 12.81
CA ILE A 42 -16.90 2.76 11.43
C ILE A 42 -17.01 1.24 11.36
N ILE A 43 -17.94 0.76 10.54
CA ILE A 43 -18.09 -0.68 10.29
C ILE A 43 -17.10 -1.10 9.22
N VAL A 44 -16.32 -2.16 9.50
CA VAL A 44 -15.26 -2.69 8.63
C VAL A 44 -15.58 -4.14 8.27
N ASN A 45 -15.31 -4.52 7.04
CA ASN A 45 -15.44 -5.90 6.60
C ASN A 45 -14.43 -6.78 7.34
N GLU A 46 -14.95 -7.82 8.05
CA GLU A 46 -14.12 -8.75 8.84
C GLU A 46 -13.75 -10.03 8.08
N ALA A 47 -14.07 -10.16 6.80
CA ALA A 47 -13.75 -11.36 6.03
C ALA A 47 -12.29 -11.79 6.20
N GLY A 48 -12.06 -13.06 6.54
CA GLY A 48 -10.75 -13.64 6.78
C GLY A 48 -10.02 -13.19 8.06
N ALA A 49 -10.60 -12.33 8.92
CA ALA A 49 -9.96 -11.90 10.17
C ALA A 49 -9.69 -13.06 11.13
N SER A 50 -10.59 -14.05 11.19
CA SER A 50 -10.42 -15.27 11.99
C SER A 50 -9.27 -16.14 11.47
N VAL A 51 -9.09 -16.21 10.15
CA VAL A 51 -8.00 -16.96 9.52
C VAL A 51 -6.66 -16.31 9.85
N TYR A 52 -6.57 -14.98 9.72
CA TYR A 52 -5.36 -14.24 10.10
C TYR A 52 -5.03 -14.41 11.58
N SER A 53 -5.99 -14.17 12.48
CA SER A 53 -5.75 -14.17 13.93
C SER A 53 -5.27 -15.53 14.48
N ALA A 54 -5.67 -16.63 13.84
CA ALA A 54 -5.21 -17.99 14.13
C ALA A 54 -3.88 -18.35 13.44
N SER A 55 -3.37 -17.53 12.53
CA SER A 55 -2.18 -17.84 11.75
C SER A 55 -0.89 -17.73 12.57
N LYS A 56 0.17 -18.41 12.08
CA LYS A 56 1.52 -18.29 12.64
C LYS A 56 2.03 -16.85 12.53
N LEU A 57 1.75 -16.16 11.42
CA LEU A 57 2.13 -14.77 11.20
C LEU A 57 1.56 -13.87 12.28
N ALA A 58 0.25 -13.99 12.60
CA ALA A 58 -0.37 -13.20 13.65
C ALA A 58 0.22 -13.49 15.04
N THR A 59 0.64 -14.74 15.28
CA THR A 59 1.33 -15.12 16.52
C THR A 59 2.72 -14.47 16.62
N GLU A 60 3.45 -14.40 15.50
CA GLU A 60 4.75 -13.74 15.45
C GLU A 60 4.63 -12.21 15.59
N GLU A 61 3.59 -11.59 14.97
CA GLU A 61 3.34 -10.14 15.08
C GLU A 61 2.86 -9.73 16.49
N PHE A 62 2.08 -10.58 17.15
CA PHE A 62 1.46 -10.32 18.45
C PHE A 62 1.59 -11.52 19.40
N PRO A 63 2.80 -11.82 19.89
CA PRO A 63 3.04 -13.01 20.71
C PRO A 63 2.26 -13.03 22.02
N ASN A 64 1.95 -11.86 22.58
CA ASN A 64 1.28 -11.69 23.87
C ASN A 64 -0.24 -11.45 23.75
N PHE A 65 -0.80 -11.43 22.54
CA PHE A 65 -2.22 -11.22 22.32
C PHE A 65 -2.93 -12.57 22.12
N ASP A 66 -4.14 -12.66 22.62
CA ASP A 66 -5.03 -13.76 22.26
C ASP A 66 -5.60 -13.60 20.83
N VAL A 67 -6.32 -14.60 20.36
CA VAL A 67 -6.90 -14.63 19.00
C VAL A 67 -7.87 -13.46 18.77
N GLY A 68 -8.66 -13.10 19.79
CA GLY A 68 -9.60 -11.99 19.72
C GLY A 68 -8.88 -10.65 19.60
N GLN A 69 -7.85 -10.43 20.40
CA GLN A 69 -7.03 -9.23 20.37
C GLN A 69 -6.27 -9.07 19.06
N ARG A 70 -5.76 -10.18 18.49
CA ARG A 70 -5.12 -10.18 17.15
C ARG A 70 -6.11 -9.81 16.07
N SER A 71 -7.35 -10.35 16.13
CA SER A 71 -8.41 -9.99 15.22
C SER A 71 -8.77 -8.51 15.30
N ALA A 72 -8.95 -7.97 16.52
CA ALA A 72 -9.24 -6.57 16.75
C ALA A 72 -8.13 -5.64 16.20
N ALA A 73 -6.86 -6.00 16.44
CA ALA A 73 -5.72 -5.24 15.89
C ALA A 73 -5.72 -5.24 14.35
N SER A 74 -6.01 -6.39 13.72
CA SER A 74 -6.12 -6.48 12.26
C SER A 74 -7.26 -5.63 11.73
N MET A 75 -8.42 -5.64 12.38
CA MET A 75 -9.57 -4.81 12.00
C MET A 75 -9.24 -3.31 12.04
N ALA A 76 -8.53 -2.86 13.07
CA ALA A 76 -8.07 -1.47 13.17
C ALA A 76 -7.07 -1.11 12.06
N ARG A 77 -6.12 -2.01 11.76
CA ARG A 77 -5.11 -1.82 10.70
C ARG A 77 -5.71 -1.80 9.31
N ARG A 78 -6.84 -2.50 9.06
CA ARG A 78 -7.56 -2.43 7.77
C ARG A 78 -8.04 -1.01 7.45
N LEU A 79 -8.31 -0.18 8.46
CA LEU A 79 -8.63 1.22 8.24
C LEU A 79 -7.41 2.06 7.88
N GLN A 80 -6.25 1.71 8.42
CA GLN A 80 -5.02 2.46 8.20
C GLN A 80 -4.39 2.11 6.84
N ASP A 81 -4.29 0.82 6.54
CA ASP A 81 -3.76 0.29 5.28
C ASP A 81 -4.43 -1.06 4.97
N PRO A 82 -5.57 -1.04 4.26
CA PRO A 82 -6.31 -2.26 3.95
C PRO A 82 -5.49 -3.26 3.13
N LEU A 83 -4.64 -2.78 2.21
CA LEU A 83 -3.84 -3.65 1.36
C LEU A 83 -2.78 -4.40 2.18
N ALA A 84 -2.08 -3.70 3.07
CA ALA A 84 -1.06 -4.30 3.94
C ALA A 84 -1.62 -5.38 4.87
N GLU A 85 -2.88 -5.27 5.28
CA GLU A 85 -3.52 -6.28 6.12
C GLU A 85 -4.14 -7.43 5.31
N LEU A 86 -4.83 -7.12 4.21
CA LEU A 86 -5.52 -8.14 3.42
C LEU A 86 -4.58 -9.11 2.72
N VAL A 87 -3.38 -8.69 2.32
CA VAL A 87 -2.36 -9.58 1.71
C VAL A 87 -1.84 -10.65 2.67
N LYS A 88 -2.07 -10.52 3.98
CA LYS A 88 -1.71 -11.53 4.99
C LYS A 88 -2.66 -12.73 5.02
N ILE A 89 -3.79 -12.62 4.33
CA ILE A 89 -4.85 -13.63 4.29
C ILE A 89 -4.81 -14.31 2.92
N ASP A 90 -4.81 -15.64 2.90
CA ASP A 90 -4.96 -16.37 1.64
C ASP A 90 -6.30 -15.99 0.99
N PRO A 91 -6.33 -15.46 -0.24
CA PRO A 91 -7.56 -15.06 -0.91
C PRO A 91 -8.60 -16.16 -1.02
N LYS A 92 -8.19 -17.44 -1.03
CA LYS A 92 -9.11 -18.57 -0.99
C LYS A 92 -9.90 -18.69 0.31
N SER A 93 -9.42 -18.08 1.38
CA SER A 93 -10.10 -18.06 2.69
C SER A 93 -11.21 -17.02 2.74
N ILE A 94 -11.30 -16.17 1.73
CA ILE A 94 -12.38 -15.21 1.53
C ILE A 94 -13.29 -15.81 0.45
N GLY A 95 -14.60 -15.71 0.60
CA GLY A 95 -15.54 -16.21 -0.42
C GLY A 95 -15.38 -15.44 -1.73
N VAL A 96 -14.69 -16.04 -2.71
CA VAL A 96 -14.46 -15.43 -4.03
C VAL A 96 -15.48 -15.87 -5.08
N GLY A 97 -16.23 -16.92 -4.82
CA GLY A 97 -17.28 -17.40 -5.74
C GLY A 97 -18.06 -18.59 -5.23
N GLN A 98 -19.28 -18.77 -5.73
CA GLN A 98 -20.20 -19.82 -5.31
C GLN A 98 -19.63 -21.22 -5.53
N TYR A 99 -18.91 -21.43 -6.64
CA TYR A 99 -18.34 -22.73 -7.03
C TYR A 99 -16.85 -22.85 -6.72
N GLN A 100 -16.34 -22.07 -5.77
CA GLN A 100 -14.92 -22.04 -5.40
C GLN A 100 -14.39 -23.44 -5.03
N HIS A 101 -15.19 -24.25 -4.34
CA HIS A 101 -14.79 -25.59 -3.88
C HIS A 101 -14.73 -26.63 -5.01
N ASP A 102 -15.45 -26.41 -6.10
CA ASP A 102 -15.49 -27.32 -7.25
C ASP A 102 -14.35 -27.05 -8.24
N MET A 103 -13.62 -25.97 -8.06
CA MET A 103 -12.51 -25.59 -8.92
C MET A 103 -11.20 -26.30 -8.52
N ASN A 104 -10.28 -26.41 -9.48
CA ASN A 104 -8.92 -26.85 -9.17
C ASN A 104 -8.24 -25.86 -8.24
N GLN A 105 -8.01 -26.25 -6.98
CA GLN A 105 -7.51 -25.39 -5.91
C GLN A 105 -6.12 -24.83 -6.18
N LYS A 106 -5.27 -25.53 -6.93
CA LYS A 106 -3.94 -25.05 -7.32
C LYS A 106 -4.06 -23.90 -8.33
N LYS A 107 -4.82 -24.11 -9.40
CA LYS A 107 -5.05 -23.08 -10.42
C LYS A 107 -5.77 -21.85 -9.86
N LEU A 108 -6.73 -22.07 -8.97
CA LEU A 108 -7.44 -20.99 -8.28
C LEU A 108 -6.46 -20.16 -7.44
N GLY A 109 -5.58 -20.81 -6.67
CA GLY A 109 -4.58 -20.13 -5.86
C GLY A 109 -3.58 -19.33 -6.71
N GLU A 110 -3.11 -19.89 -7.83
CA GLU A 110 -2.22 -19.21 -8.78
C GLU A 110 -2.91 -17.97 -9.39
N ALA A 111 -4.15 -18.11 -9.84
CA ALA A 111 -4.91 -17.00 -10.44
C ALA A 111 -5.18 -15.89 -9.43
N LEU A 112 -5.62 -16.22 -8.22
CA LEU A 112 -5.86 -15.23 -7.15
C LEU A 112 -4.56 -14.56 -6.69
N GLY A 113 -3.46 -15.33 -6.59
CA GLY A 113 -2.14 -14.78 -6.30
C GLY A 113 -1.70 -13.74 -7.34
N GLY A 114 -1.89 -14.04 -8.63
CA GLY A 114 -1.62 -13.09 -9.72
C GLY A 114 -2.48 -11.81 -9.63
N VAL A 115 -3.76 -11.93 -9.27
CA VAL A 115 -4.63 -10.75 -9.07
C VAL A 115 -4.14 -9.89 -7.91
N VAL A 116 -3.72 -10.49 -6.79
CA VAL A 116 -3.18 -9.76 -5.64
C VAL A 116 -1.88 -9.05 -6.03
N GLU A 117 -0.97 -9.74 -6.72
CA GLU A 117 0.29 -9.16 -7.21
C GLU A 117 0.02 -7.96 -8.15
N ASP A 118 -0.90 -8.11 -9.09
CA ASP A 118 -1.28 -7.03 -10.01
C ASP A 118 -1.86 -5.82 -9.27
N CYS A 119 -2.76 -6.05 -8.31
CA CYS A 119 -3.30 -5.00 -7.46
C CYS A 119 -2.22 -4.27 -6.65
N VAL A 120 -1.31 -5.01 -6.00
CA VAL A 120 -0.22 -4.46 -5.20
C VAL A 120 0.72 -3.59 -6.06
N ASN A 121 1.13 -4.11 -7.22
CA ASN A 121 2.02 -3.38 -8.13
C ASN A 121 1.34 -2.15 -8.74
N LYS A 122 0.05 -2.22 -9.05
CA LYS A 122 -0.73 -1.10 -9.58
C LYS A 122 -0.91 0.03 -8.55
N VAL A 123 -1.19 -0.32 -7.32
CA VAL A 123 -1.29 0.63 -6.21
C VAL A 123 0.09 1.18 -5.84
N GLY A 124 1.12 0.37 -5.84
CA GLY A 124 2.46 0.68 -5.33
C GLY A 124 2.54 0.54 -3.81
N VAL A 125 3.75 0.38 -3.31
CA VAL A 125 4.00 0.04 -1.92
C VAL A 125 4.94 1.06 -1.28
N ASP A 126 4.59 1.58 -0.10
CA ASP A 126 5.49 2.44 0.65
C ASP A 126 6.65 1.62 1.24
N LEU A 127 7.86 1.92 0.79
CA LEU A 127 9.08 1.19 1.16
C LEU A 127 9.40 1.29 2.66
N ASN A 128 8.99 2.38 3.29
CA ASN A 128 9.30 2.68 4.68
C ASN A 128 8.30 2.12 5.69
N THR A 129 7.09 1.76 5.26
CA THR A 129 6.03 1.27 6.14
C THR A 129 5.62 -0.17 5.85
N ALA A 130 5.88 -0.66 4.65
CA ALA A 130 5.46 -1.97 4.21
C ALA A 130 6.02 -3.12 5.07
N SER A 131 5.19 -4.12 5.33
CA SER A 131 5.59 -5.40 5.93
C SER A 131 6.30 -6.28 4.90
N ALA A 132 7.07 -7.27 5.37
CA ALA A 132 7.67 -8.27 4.49
C ALA A 132 6.60 -8.99 3.64
N SER A 133 5.45 -9.30 4.24
CA SER A 133 4.33 -9.96 3.54
C SER A 133 3.77 -9.13 2.38
N LEU A 134 3.72 -7.80 2.51
CA LEU A 134 3.29 -6.92 1.42
C LEU A 134 4.38 -6.80 0.34
N LEU A 135 5.64 -6.67 0.75
CA LEU A 135 6.76 -6.57 -0.17
C LEU A 135 6.95 -7.84 -1.04
N GLU A 136 6.55 -9.02 -0.56
CA GLU A 136 6.61 -10.27 -1.33
C GLU A 136 5.74 -10.26 -2.59
N TYR A 137 4.72 -9.41 -2.66
CA TYR A 137 3.85 -9.22 -3.83
C TYR A 137 4.39 -8.18 -4.81
N VAL A 138 5.46 -7.48 -4.48
CA VAL A 138 6.09 -6.54 -5.41
C VAL A 138 6.92 -7.31 -6.43
N SER A 139 6.71 -7.03 -7.71
CA SER A 139 7.44 -7.69 -8.80
C SER A 139 8.96 -7.57 -8.61
N GLY A 140 9.67 -8.67 -8.78
CA GLY A 140 11.13 -8.74 -8.57
C GLY A 140 11.57 -8.91 -7.11
N ILE A 141 10.67 -8.94 -6.13
CA ILE A 141 10.99 -9.12 -4.71
C ILE A 141 10.61 -10.53 -4.25
N SER A 142 11.60 -11.36 -3.97
CA SER A 142 11.40 -12.66 -3.34
C SER A 142 11.16 -12.51 -1.83
N LYS A 143 10.63 -13.56 -1.20
CA LYS A 143 10.45 -13.65 0.26
C LYS A 143 11.72 -13.31 1.06
N THR A 144 12.89 -13.74 0.58
CA THR A 144 14.18 -13.43 1.21
C THR A 144 14.52 -11.95 1.06
N LEU A 145 14.30 -11.36 -0.13
CA LEU A 145 14.55 -9.95 -0.38
C LEU A 145 13.59 -9.06 0.45
N ALA A 146 12.33 -9.42 0.56
CA ALA A 146 11.36 -8.72 1.40
C ALA A 146 11.82 -8.62 2.86
N LYS A 147 12.28 -9.73 3.43
CA LYS A 147 12.87 -9.76 4.79
C LYS A 147 14.12 -8.90 4.89
N ASN A 148 15.03 -9.01 3.92
CA ASN A 148 16.27 -8.22 3.92
C ASN A 148 15.99 -6.71 3.84
N ILE A 149 14.97 -6.29 3.08
CA ILE A 149 14.54 -4.87 3.00
C ILE A 149 14.06 -4.39 4.37
N VAL A 150 13.22 -5.17 5.05
CA VAL A 150 12.71 -4.82 6.38
C VAL A 150 13.85 -4.76 7.39
N THR A 151 14.71 -5.78 7.45
CA THR A 151 15.88 -5.81 8.36
C THR A 151 16.82 -4.63 8.09
N TYR A 152 17.13 -4.35 6.82
CA TYR A 152 17.96 -3.21 6.46
C TYR A 152 17.39 -1.88 6.96
N ARG A 153 16.07 -1.70 6.82
CA ARG A 153 15.35 -0.51 7.29
C ARG A 153 15.41 -0.37 8.82
N GLU A 154 15.27 -1.47 9.54
CA GLU A 154 15.34 -1.50 11.01
C GLU A 154 16.74 -1.16 11.52
N GLU A 155 17.78 -1.64 10.85
CA GLU A 155 19.19 -1.43 11.25
C GLU A 155 19.74 -0.08 10.80
N ASN A 156 19.36 0.42 9.62
CA ASN A 156 19.98 1.60 8.98
C ASN A 156 19.04 2.81 8.92
N GLY A 157 17.79 2.66 9.40
CA GLY A 157 16.79 3.69 9.34
C GLY A 157 16.04 3.75 7.99
N ARG A 158 15.23 4.78 7.82
CA ARG A 158 14.33 4.95 6.67
C ARG A 158 15.10 5.13 5.36
N PHE A 159 14.56 4.57 4.29
CA PHE A 159 15.03 4.87 2.93
C PHE A 159 14.67 6.32 2.56
N VAL A 160 15.64 7.07 2.10
CA VAL A 160 15.48 8.47 1.63
C VAL A 160 15.44 8.58 0.11
N SER A 161 15.76 7.49 -0.60
CA SER A 161 15.69 7.37 -2.06
C SER A 161 15.57 5.91 -2.47
N ARG A 162 14.98 5.66 -3.64
CA ARG A 162 14.90 4.31 -4.22
C ARG A 162 16.27 3.69 -4.47
N ALA A 163 17.27 4.50 -4.81
CA ALA A 163 18.66 4.04 -4.98
C ALA A 163 19.24 3.40 -3.70
N GLY A 164 18.70 3.72 -2.53
CA GLY A 164 19.06 3.07 -1.27
C GLY A 164 18.82 1.57 -1.26
N LEU A 165 17.89 1.05 -2.08
CA LEU A 165 17.63 -0.38 -2.22
C LEU A 165 18.86 -1.18 -2.69
N LEU A 166 19.73 -0.58 -3.48
CA LEU A 166 20.97 -1.25 -3.95
C LEU A 166 21.95 -1.57 -2.82
N LYS A 167 21.73 -1.01 -1.61
CA LYS A 167 22.53 -1.33 -0.41
C LYS A 167 21.96 -2.50 0.37
N VAL A 168 20.74 -2.97 0.02
CA VAL A 168 20.10 -4.10 0.69
C VAL A 168 20.81 -5.41 0.29
N PRO A 169 21.19 -6.27 1.26
CA PRO A 169 21.83 -7.54 0.96
C PRO A 169 21.03 -8.39 -0.01
N LYS A 170 21.71 -8.94 -1.02
CA LYS A 170 21.15 -9.79 -2.10
C LYS A 170 20.20 -9.08 -3.08
N LEU A 171 19.97 -7.79 -2.95
CA LEU A 171 19.21 -7.00 -3.92
C LEU A 171 20.18 -6.46 -4.98
N GLY A 172 20.30 -7.20 -6.08
CA GLY A 172 21.14 -6.80 -7.20
C GLY A 172 20.47 -5.82 -8.16
N PRO A 173 21.24 -5.28 -9.15
CA PRO A 173 20.71 -4.32 -10.13
C PRO A 173 19.46 -4.80 -10.86
N LYS A 174 19.41 -6.07 -11.25
CA LYS A 174 18.26 -6.66 -11.96
C LYS A 174 16.99 -6.66 -11.11
N ALA A 175 17.09 -7.01 -9.82
CA ALA A 175 15.96 -6.97 -8.91
C ALA A 175 15.51 -5.53 -8.65
N TYR A 176 16.48 -4.61 -8.52
CA TYR A 176 16.20 -3.16 -8.41
C TYR A 176 15.42 -2.63 -9.60
N GLU A 177 15.86 -2.91 -10.81
CA GLU A 177 15.19 -2.53 -12.04
C GLU A 177 13.76 -3.03 -12.10
N GLN A 178 13.50 -4.26 -11.67
CA GLN A 178 12.16 -4.85 -11.66
C GLN A 178 11.23 -4.24 -10.61
N CYS A 179 11.73 -3.92 -9.41
CA CYS A 179 10.88 -3.50 -8.29
C CYS A 179 10.78 -1.99 -8.09
N ALA A 180 11.77 -1.21 -8.54
CA ALA A 180 11.88 0.21 -8.19
C ALA A 180 10.67 1.06 -8.63
N GLY A 181 10.03 0.71 -9.75
CA GLY A 181 8.82 1.40 -10.24
C GLY A 181 7.59 1.23 -9.35
N PHE A 182 7.55 0.18 -8.53
CA PHE A 182 6.40 -0.16 -7.68
C PHE A 182 6.57 0.27 -6.22
N LEU A 183 7.78 0.64 -5.83
CA LEU A 183 8.09 1.10 -4.48
C LEU A 183 8.01 2.62 -4.38
N ARG A 184 7.39 3.14 -3.33
CA ARG A 184 7.16 4.56 -3.09
C ARG A 184 7.91 5.04 -1.85
N ILE A 185 8.38 6.29 -1.89
CA ILE A 185 8.96 6.98 -0.74
C ILE A 185 8.36 8.38 -0.70
N GLY A 186 7.35 8.59 0.16
CA GLY A 186 6.61 9.85 0.23
C GLY A 186 7.48 11.04 0.67
N ASP A 187 8.37 10.79 1.64
CA ASP A 187 9.26 11.81 2.24
C ASP A 187 10.70 11.72 1.70
N GLY A 188 10.85 11.18 0.47
CA GLY A 188 12.16 11.03 -0.16
C GLY A 188 12.80 12.35 -0.58
N LYS A 189 14.12 12.30 -0.88
CA LYS A 189 14.87 13.44 -1.41
C LYS A 189 14.39 13.84 -2.81
N ASN A 190 13.98 12.87 -3.63
CA ASN A 190 13.45 13.09 -4.96
C ASN A 190 11.92 12.93 -4.96
N PRO A 191 11.15 13.98 -5.28
CA PRO A 191 9.69 13.89 -5.35
C PRO A 191 9.17 12.79 -6.29
N LEU A 192 9.92 12.42 -7.32
CA LEU A 192 9.56 11.33 -8.21
C LEU A 192 9.56 9.96 -7.54
N ASP A 193 10.29 9.78 -6.43
CA ASP A 193 10.26 8.55 -5.64
C ASP A 193 8.89 8.28 -5.00
N ALA A 194 8.05 9.30 -4.87
CA ALA A 194 6.67 9.16 -4.39
C ALA A 194 5.69 8.74 -5.52
N THR A 195 6.11 8.79 -6.78
CA THR A 195 5.26 8.54 -7.96
C THR A 195 5.43 7.13 -8.52
N GLY A 196 4.63 6.78 -9.54
CA GLY A 196 4.77 5.55 -10.33
C GLY A 196 5.87 5.59 -11.39
N VAL A 197 6.57 6.70 -11.54
CA VAL A 197 7.63 6.84 -12.54
C VAL A 197 8.80 5.91 -12.21
N HIS A 198 9.26 5.14 -13.18
CA HIS A 198 10.44 4.30 -13.03
C HIS A 198 11.72 5.17 -12.98
N PRO A 199 12.75 4.81 -12.17
CA PRO A 199 13.98 5.60 -12.07
C PRO A 199 14.68 5.89 -13.39
N GLU A 200 14.62 4.98 -14.36
CA GLU A 200 15.17 5.17 -15.71
C GLU A 200 14.52 6.34 -16.46
N SER A 201 13.25 6.62 -16.16
CA SER A 201 12.50 7.69 -16.81
C SER A 201 12.57 9.03 -16.09
N TYR A 202 13.38 9.16 -15.01
CA TYR A 202 13.45 10.39 -14.23
C TYR A 202 13.92 11.60 -15.04
N ASP A 203 14.93 11.42 -15.89
CA ASP A 203 15.47 12.54 -16.70
C ASP A 203 14.47 12.97 -17.78
N ALA A 204 13.79 12.00 -18.42
CA ALA A 204 12.71 12.31 -19.35
C ALA A 204 11.54 13.02 -18.66
N THR A 205 11.19 12.58 -17.46
CA THR A 205 10.13 13.19 -16.66
C THR A 205 10.46 14.62 -16.24
N LYS A 206 11.69 14.90 -15.84
CA LYS A 206 12.14 16.28 -15.51
C LYS A 206 12.01 17.19 -16.72
N ARG A 207 12.52 16.75 -17.89
CA ARG A 207 12.43 17.52 -19.14
C ARG A 207 10.96 17.74 -19.56
N LEU A 208 10.09 16.75 -19.36
CA LEU A 208 8.66 16.88 -19.61
C LEU A 208 8.03 17.97 -18.71
N LEU A 209 8.31 17.91 -17.41
CA LEU A 209 7.78 18.87 -16.45
C LEU A 209 8.25 20.29 -16.79
N GLU A 210 9.55 20.51 -17.02
CA GLU A 210 10.13 21.78 -17.43
C GLU A 210 9.49 22.33 -18.71
N ARG A 211 9.30 21.47 -19.71
CA ARG A 211 8.67 21.82 -20.98
C ARG A 211 7.22 22.28 -20.83
N LEU A 212 6.49 21.74 -19.86
CA LEU A 212 5.11 22.09 -19.54
C LEU A 212 4.98 23.19 -18.47
N GLY A 213 6.10 23.75 -18.00
CA GLY A 213 6.13 24.81 -16.99
C GLY A 213 5.88 24.34 -15.56
N TYR A 214 6.19 23.07 -15.27
CA TYR A 214 6.10 22.52 -13.91
C TYR A 214 7.48 22.25 -13.31
N THR A 215 7.54 22.26 -11.99
CA THR A 215 8.71 21.93 -11.19
C THR A 215 8.53 20.59 -10.47
N LEU A 216 9.62 20.03 -9.93
CA LEU A 216 9.54 18.86 -9.06
C LEU A 216 8.75 19.13 -7.77
N SER A 217 8.75 20.39 -7.29
CA SER A 217 7.93 20.79 -6.14
C SER A 217 6.44 20.70 -6.44
N ASP A 218 6.03 21.02 -7.67
CA ASP A 218 4.63 20.91 -8.08
C ASP A 218 4.14 19.44 -8.08
N VAL A 219 5.02 18.50 -8.37
CA VAL A 219 4.73 17.06 -8.23
C VAL A 219 4.47 16.71 -6.77
N LYS A 220 5.30 17.18 -5.85
CA LYS A 220 5.16 16.95 -4.41
C LYS A 220 3.89 17.59 -3.87
N GLU A 221 3.53 18.77 -4.35
CA GLU A 221 2.34 19.54 -3.95
C GLU A 221 1.07 19.12 -4.71
N ARG A 222 1.15 18.08 -5.56
CA ARG A 222 0.02 17.56 -6.37
C ARG A 222 -0.58 18.59 -7.34
N LYS A 223 0.18 19.61 -7.74
CA LYS A 223 -0.28 20.66 -8.66
C LYS A 223 -0.23 20.26 -10.14
N VAL A 224 0.23 19.05 -10.43
CA VAL A 224 0.37 18.50 -11.79
C VAL A 224 -0.88 17.73 -12.27
N GLU A 225 -1.98 17.79 -11.52
CA GLU A 225 -3.25 17.23 -11.95
C GLU A 225 -3.69 17.85 -13.29
N GLY A 226 -4.10 17.01 -14.23
CA GLY A 226 -4.51 17.46 -15.56
C GLY A 226 -3.36 17.80 -16.53
N ILE A 227 -2.12 17.44 -16.21
CA ILE A 227 -0.95 17.57 -17.12
C ILE A 227 -1.22 16.98 -18.52
N SER A 228 -2.00 15.89 -18.59
CA SER A 228 -2.40 15.24 -19.85
C SER A 228 -3.17 16.19 -20.78
N LYS A 229 -3.93 17.14 -20.24
CA LYS A 229 -4.71 18.11 -21.04
C LYS A 229 -3.83 19.16 -21.73
N LYS A 230 -2.58 19.34 -21.28
CA LYS A 230 -1.61 20.26 -21.88
C LYS A 230 -0.82 19.63 -23.03
N ILE A 231 -0.94 18.33 -23.23
CA ILE A 231 -0.22 17.59 -24.26
C ILE A 231 -1.17 17.38 -25.44
N HIS A 232 -0.93 18.10 -26.53
CA HIS A 232 -1.75 18.01 -27.73
C HIS A 232 -1.23 16.97 -28.72
N ASP A 233 0.07 16.71 -28.73
CA ASP A 233 0.72 15.77 -29.65
C ASP A 233 1.77 14.94 -28.90
N TYR A 234 1.36 13.73 -28.51
CA TYR A 234 2.22 12.78 -27.79
C TYR A 234 3.37 12.29 -28.64
N LYS A 235 3.15 12.10 -29.96
CA LYS A 235 4.18 11.60 -30.86
C LYS A 235 5.33 12.59 -30.99
N LYS A 236 5.02 13.85 -31.29
CA LYS A 236 6.02 14.91 -31.40
C LYS A 236 6.77 15.11 -30.10
N LEU A 237 6.07 15.14 -28.99
CA LEU A 237 6.68 15.32 -27.67
C LEU A 237 7.56 14.14 -27.28
N SER A 238 7.19 12.90 -27.64
CA SER A 238 8.01 11.72 -27.37
C SER A 238 9.32 11.74 -28.15
N GLU A 239 9.29 12.18 -29.42
CA GLU A 239 10.49 12.37 -30.26
C GLU A 239 11.41 13.46 -29.67
N GLU A 240 10.87 14.61 -29.22
CA GLU A 240 11.63 15.69 -28.55
C GLU A 240 12.30 15.21 -27.25
N LEU A 241 11.63 14.37 -26.48
CA LEU A 241 12.15 13.84 -25.22
C LEU A 241 13.05 12.61 -25.39
N GLY A 242 13.08 12.01 -26.57
CA GLY A 242 13.86 10.80 -26.86
C GLY A 242 13.34 9.55 -26.14
N VAL A 243 12.03 9.45 -25.94
CA VAL A 243 11.35 8.30 -25.32
C VAL A 243 10.27 7.74 -26.25
N GLY A 244 9.84 6.49 -26.03
CA GLY A 244 8.70 5.94 -26.76
C GLY A 244 7.39 6.64 -26.38
N GLU A 245 6.44 6.71 -27.32
CA GLU A 245 5.13 7.33 -27.08
C GLU A 245 4.39 6.66 -25.92
N MET A 246 4.41 5.34 -25.84
CA MET A 246 3.81 4.60 -24.72
C MET A 246 4.49 4.94 -23.38
N THR A 247 5.82 5.02 -23.36
CA THR A 247 6.57 5.42 -22.17
C THR A 247 6.20 6.83 -21.73
N LEU A 248 5.99 7.77 -22.66
CA LEU A 248 5.53 9.11 -22.34
C LEU A 248 4.12 9.11 -21.74
N GLN A 249 3.21 8.31 -22.29
CA GLN A 249 1.86 8.15 -21.73
C GLN A 249 1.89 7.58 -20.30
N ASP A 250 2.75 6.59 -20.05
CA ASP A 250 2.93 6.01 -18.71
C ASP A 250 3.53 7.03 -17.72
N ILE A 251 4.52 7.81 -18.15
CA ILE A 251 5.08 8.90 -17.34
C ILE A 251 4.00 9.92 -16.97
N VAL A 252 3.23 10.39 -17.95
CA VAL A 252 2.15 11.36 -17.72
C VAL A 252 1.12 10.81 -16.76
N LYS A 253 0.71 9.56 -16.93
CA LYS A 253 -0.21 8.87 -16.04
C LYS A 253 0.38 8.73 -14.63
N ALA A 254 1.63 8.32 -14.51
CA ALA A 254 2.29 8.11 -13.23
C ALA A 254 2.53 9.40 -12.44
N VAL A 255 2.72 10.54 -13.13
CA VAL A 255 2.88 11.85 -12.50
C VAL A 255 1.53 12.48 -12.14
N SER A 256 0.51 12.32 -13.00
CA SER A 256 -0.84 12.84 -12.74
C SER A 256 -1.60 12.06 -11.68
N TYR A 257 -1.29 10.75 -11.53
CA TYR A 257 -1.86 9.87 -10.53
C TYR A 257 -0.95 9.83 -9.30
N THR A 258 -0.98 10.86 -8.48
CA THR A 258 -0.46 10.71 -7.12
C THR A 258 -1.48 9.87 -6.35
N HIS A 259 -1.05 8.70 -5.85
CA HIS A 259 -1.90 7.78 -5.12
C HIS A 259 -2.69 8.50 -4.03
N LEU A 260 -4.00 8.49 -4.19
CA LEU A 260 -4.93 8.64 -3.08
C LEU A 260 -4.64 7.48 -2.12
N ARG A 261 -4.24 7.77 -0.89
CA ARG A 261 -4.24 6.75 0.17
C ARG A 261 -5.65 6.19 0.25
N ALA A 262 -5.81 4.91 0.62
CA ALA A 262 -7.11 4.24 0.72
C ALA A 262 -8.17 5.02 1.54
N HIS A 263 -7.74 5.94 2.39
CA HIS A 263 -8.60 6.85 3.17
C HIS A 263 -9.28 7.96 2.34
N GLU A 264 -8.76 8.29 1.16
CA GLU A 264 -9.30 9.37 0.32
C GLU A 264 -10.35 8.86 -0.66
N THR A 265 -10.48 7.53 -0.80
CA THR A 265 -11.46 6.89 -1.69
C THR A 265 -12.75 6.46 -0.98
N CYS A 266 -12.85 6.62 0.34
CA CYS A 266 -14.01 6.29 1.17
C CYS A 266 -14.76 7.53 1.68
N ALA A 267 -14.69 8.66 0.98
CA ALA A 267 -15.50 9.83 1.26
C ALA A 267 -16.76 9.84 0.39
#